data_117b8d4b70a01e1d9baf81bc5493ffe1
#
_entry.id   117b8d4b70a01e1d9baf81bc5493ffe1
#
_cell.length_a   1.000
_cell.length_b   1.000
_cell.length_c   1.000
_cell.angle_alpha   90.00
_cell.angle_beta   90.00
_cell.angle_gamma   90.00
#
_symmetry.space_group_name_H-M   'P 1'
#
loop_
_entity.id
_entity.type
_entity.pdbx_description
1 polymer ?
#
loop_
_entity_poly.entity_id
_entity_poly.type
_entity_poly.pdbx_seq_one_letter_code
_entity_poly.pdbx_strand_id
1 'polypeptide(L)'
;MKDYKGWKFKGKELSYIRDVLSTDFKAKSSGTMNERLEIKFAKMHNQRYAVTANSGTSTLHMALNAFGVGHGDEVIIPGLTVAMCGYAVWQCGAVPVYADVKKDTFLIDPEDIKKKITKKTKAIMVVHLYGLMCDMTEVMKIAKK
;
A
#
# COMPACT_ATOMS: atom_id res chain seq x y z
N MET A 1 27.30 -11.97 23.49
CA MET A 1 26.06 -11.35 22.92
C MET A 1 24.90 -12.21 23.37
N LYS A 2 24.01 -11.72 24.24
CA LYS A 2 22.85 -12.50 24.71
C LYS A 2 22.01 -12.90 23.50
N ASP A 3 21.70 -14.21 23.38
CA ASP A 3 20.79 -14.71 22.36
C ASP A 3 19.46 -13.96 22.44
N TYR A 4 19.23 -13.09 21.51
CA TYR A 4 17.96 -12.39 21.36
C TYR A 4 16.95 -13.38 20.79
N LYS A 5 16.32 -14.17 21.68
CA LYS A 5 15.25 -15.10 21.32
C LYS A 5 13.92 -14.37 21.04
N GLY A 6 13.98 -13.32 20.21
CA GLY A 6 12.79 -12.66 19.74
C GLY A 6 12.10 -13.50 18.66
N TRP A 7 10.78 -13.65 18.75
CA TRP A 7 9.96 -14.35 17.75
C TRP A 7 10.12 -13.81 16.32
N LYS A 8 10.74 -12.64 16.18
CA LYS A 8 10.92 -11.91 14.91
C LYS A 8 12.12 -12.36 14.09
N PHE A 9 13.11 -12.99 14.70
CA PHE A 9 14.37 -13.33 14.05
C PHE A 9 14.60 -14.85 14.10
N LYS A 10 14.34 -15.54 13.01
CA LYS A 10 14.34 -17.01 12.93
C LYS A 10 15.44 -17.60 12.05
N GLY A 11 16.46 -16.84 11.65
CA GLY A 11 17.58 -17.50 11.05
C GLY A 11 18.47 -16.71 10.09
N LYS A 12 17.96 -16.17 9.00
CA LYS A 12 18.81 -15.61 7.93
C LYS A 12 19.08 -14.11 8.01
N GLU A 13 18.45 -13.42 8.95
CA GLU A 13 18.49 -11.96 9.06
C GLU A 13 19.93 -11.45 9.22
N LEU A 14 20.68 -12.04 10.14
CA LEU A 14 22.08 -11.67 10.36
C LEU A 14 22.95 -11.95 9.13
N SER A 15 22.70 -13.04 8.40
CA SER A 15 23.46 -13.34 7.17
C SER A 15 23.16 -12.31 6.08
N TYR A 16 21.92 -11.87 5.93
CA TYR A 16 21.56 -10.82 4.99
C TYR A 16 22.16 -9.47 5.36
N ILE A 17 22.16 -9.12 6.65
CA ILE A 17 22.80 -7.88 7.12
C ILE A 17 24.32 -7.93 6.84
N ARG A 18 25.00 -9.03 7.15
CA ARG A 18 26.41 -9.21 6.84
C ARG A 18 26.69 -9.12 5.34
N ASP A 19 25.80 -9.69 4.53
CA ASP A 19 25.89 -9.63 3.06
C ASP A 19 25.87 -8.18 2.57
N VAL A 20 24.93 -7.36 3.06
CA VAL A 20 24.83 -5.94 2.70
C VAL A 20 26.07 -5.17 3.13
N LEU A 21 26.50 -5.31 4.39
CA LEU A 21 27.67 -4.62 4.93
C LEU A 21 28.97 -5.04 4.23
N SER A 22 29.13 -6.31 3.85
CA SER A 22 30.33 -6.81 3.18
C SER A 22 30.47 -6.30 1.73
N THR A 23 29.41 -5.75 1.16
CA THR A 23 29.40 -5.22 -0.21
C THR A 23 29.42 -3.71 -0.27
N ASP A 24 29.56 -3.04 0.88
CA ASP A 24 29.51 -1.58 0.95
C ASP A 24 28.24 -1.01 0.28
N PHE A 25 27.11 -1.69 0.50
CA PHE A 25 25.80 -1.41 -0.11
C PHE A 25 25.75 -1.52 -1.64
N LYS A 26 26.82 -2.05 -2.28
CA LYS A 26 26.84 -2.26 -3.73
C LYS A 26 26.09 -3.53 -4.12
N ALA A 27 25.58 -3.56 -5.34
CA ALA A 27 24.96 -4.76 -5.90
C ALA A 27 26.02 -5.87 -6.11
N LYS A 28 25.68 -7.08 -5.69
CA LYS A 28 26.38 -8.31 -6.13
C LYS A 28 25.82 -8.76 -7.49
N SER A 29 26.43 -9.77 -8.09
CA SER A 29 25.91 -10.46 -9.28
C SER A 29 24.46 -10.99 -9.09
N SER A 30 24.05 -11.25 -7.84
CA SER A 30 22.70 -11.65 -7.47
C SER A 30 21.71 -10.48 -7.28
N GLY A 31 22.13 -9.25 -7.56
CA GLY A 31 21.35 -8.03 -7.30
C GLY A 31 21.44 -7.52 -5.86
N THR A 32 20.87 -6.35 -5.62
CA THR A 32 20.71 -5.78 -4.27
C THR A 32 19.66 -6.56 -3.47
N MET A 33 19.58 -6.33 -2.15
CA MET A 33 18.54 -6.93 -1.33
C MET A 33 17.14 -6.44 -1.73
N ASN A 34 17.01 -5.20 -2.17
CA ASN A 34 15.75 -4.65 -2.69
C ASN A 34 15.31 -5.39 -3.96
N GLU A 35 16.19 -5.53 -4.96
CA GLU A 35 15.90 -6.29 -6.18
C GLU A 35 15.51 -7.74 -5.89
N ARG A 36 16.19 -8.39 -4.96
CA ARG A 36 15.84 -9.76 -4.53
C ARG A 36 14.46 -9.84 -3.87
N LEU A 37 14.11 -8.82 -3.08
CA LEU A 37 12.77 -8.73 -2.48
C LEU A 37 11.71 -8.49 -3.57
N GLU A 38 11.94 -7.53 -4.45
CA GLU A 38 11.03 -7.17 -5.55
C GLU A 38 10.73 -8.37 -6.46
N ILE A 39 11.75 -9.10 -6.88
CA ILE A 39 11.60 -10.31 -7.70
C ILE A 39 10.75 -11.37 -6.98
N LYS A 40 11.04 -11.62 -5.70
CA LYS A 40 10.30 -12.62 -4.92
C LYS A 40 8.86 -12.20 -4.66
N PHE A 41 8.65 -10.94 -4.34
CA PHE A 41 7.32 -10.38 -4.07
C PHE A 41 6.45 -10.39 -5.33
N ALA A 42 6.99 -9.95 -6.46
CA ALA A 42 6.32 -10.00 -7.75
C ALA A 42 5.89 -11.44 -8.09
N LYS A 43 6.80 -12.42 -7.95
CA LYS A 43 6.50 -13.84 -8.18
C LYS A 43 5.41 -14.36 -7.26
N MET A 44 5.45 -14.03 -5.96
CA MET A 44 4.47 -14.49 -4.97
C MET A 44 3.06 -13.98 -5.28
N HIS A 45 2.94 -12.79 -5.88
CA HIS A 45 1.68 -12.16 -6.24
C HIS A 45 1.29 -12.32 -7.71
N ASN A 46 2.01 -13.15 -8.49
CA ASN A 46 1.80 -13.33 -9.93
C ASN A 46 1.84 -12.00 -10.71
N GLN A 47 2.70 -11.08 -10.28
CA GLN A 47 2.92 -9.79 -10.92
C GLN A 47 4.22 -9.78 -11.72
N ARG A 48 4.27 -8.95 -12.75
CA ARG A 48 5.48 -8.79 -13.57
C ARG A 48 6.58 -8.03 -12.83
N TYR A 49 6.19 -7.05 -12.03
CA TYR A 49 7.10 -6.18 -11.30
C TYR A 49 6.61 -5.95 -9.87
N ALA A 50 7.54 -5.64 -8.99
CA ALA A 50 7.31 -5.04 -7.69
C ALA A 50 8.35 -3.96 -7.46
N VAL A 51 8.01 -2.96 -6.67
CA VAL A 51 8.89 -1.84 -6.32
C VAL A 51 8.88 -1.68 -4.82
N THR A 52 10.06 -1.61 -4.22
CA THR A 52 10.22 -1.35 -2.79
C THR A 52 10.20 0.15 -2.51
N ALA A 53 9.74 0.52 -1.33
CA ALA A 53 9.80 1.88 -0.82
C ALA A 53 10.18 1.87 0.67
N ASN A 54 10.53 3.03 1.21
CA ASN A 54 10.97 3.18 2.59
C ASN A 54 9.82 3.15 3.62
N SER A 55 8.56 3.28 3.17
CA SER A 55 7.39 3.27 4.05
C SER A 55 6.10 2.92 3.30
N GLY A 56 5.06 2.49 4.04
CA GLY A 56 3.73 2.28 3.47
C GLY A 56 3.12 3.57 2.89
N THR A 57 3.37 4.72 3.48
CA THR A 57 2.93 6.02 2.94
C THR A 57 3.52 6.26 1.55
N SER A 58 4.82 5.99 1.39
CA SER A 58 5.49 6.13 0.09
C SER A 58 4.92 5.16 -0.95
N THR A 59 4.58 3.92 -0.55
CA THR A 59 3.94 2.97 -1.48
C THR A 59 2.56 3.43 -1.93
N LEU A 60 1.75 3.99 -1.02
CA LEU A 60 0.45 4.57 -1.39
C LEU A 60 0.60 5.75 -2.36
N HIS A 61 1.54 6.67 -2.08
CA HIS A 61 1.83 7.81 -2.95
C HIS A 61 2.30 7.34 -4.34
N MET A 62 3.23 6.39 -4.40
CA MET A 62 3.71 5.83 -5.66
C MET A 62 2.59 5.16 -6.46
N ALA A 63 1.70 4.41 -5.79
CA ALA A 63 0.56 3.76 -6.45
C ALA A 63 -0.40 4.81 -7.04
N LEU A 64 -0.76 5.84 -6.29
CA LEU A 64 -1.63 6.91 -6.77
C LEU A 64 -1.02 7.65 -7.98
N ASN A 65 0.27 7.97 -7.91
CA ASN A 65 0.99 8.58 -9.05
C ASN A 65 1.00 7.66 -10.27
N ALA A 66 1.19 6.36 -10.09
CA ALA A 66 1.17 5.39 -11.19
C ALA A 66 -0.20 5.30 -11.87
N PHE A 67 -1.30 5.55 -11.13
CA PHE A 67 -2.64 5.68 -11.68
C PHE A 67 -2.93 7.06 -12.28
N GLY A 68 -1.97 7.97 -12.29
CA GLY A 68 -2.11 9.32 -12.82
C GLY A 68 -3.01 10.21 -11.97
N VAL A 69 -3.08 9.95 -10.67
CA VAL A 69 -3.79 10.84 -9.72
C VAL A 69 -2.97 12.11 -9.53
N GLY A 70 -3.61 13.27 -9.67
CA GLY A 70 -2.94 14.56 -9.59
C GLY A 70 -3.87 15.69 -9.20
N HIS A 71 -3.41 16.91 -9.48
CA HIS A 71 -4.12 18.15 -9.14
C HIS A 71 -5.53 18.19 -9.75
N GLY A 72 -6.52 18.45 -8.92
CA GLY A 72 -7.93 18.53 -9.30
C GLY A 72 -8.68 17.18 -9.28
N ASP A 73 -7.97 16.06 -9.11
CA ASP A 73 -8.59 14.76 -8.95
C ASP A 73 -9.06 14.53 -7.49
N GLU A 74 -10.00 13.63 -7.34
CA GLU A 74 -10.51 13.18 -6.06
C GLU A 74 -10.21 11.69 -5.87
N VAL A 75 -9.81 11.33 -4.63
CA VAL A 75 -9.62 9.93 -4.23
C VAL A 75 -10.53 9.63 -3.04
N ILE A 76 -11.44 8.67 -3.21
CA ILE A 76 -12.32 8.24 -2.12
C ILE A 76 -11.52 7.33 -1.19
N ILE A 77 -11.54 7.64 0.11
CA ILE A 77 -10.86 6.90 1.17
C ILE A 77 -11.81 6.66 2.34
N PRO A 78 -11.62 5.62 3.19
CA PRO A 78 -12.47 5.43 4.37
C PRO A 78 -12.26 6.55 5.38
N GLY A 79 -13.36 7.00 6.02
CA GLY A 79 -13.32 8.00 7.09
C GLY A 79 -12.61 7.51 8.36
N LEU A 80 -12.61 6.20 8.59
CA LEU A 80 -11.87 5.56 9.68
C LEU A 80 -10.70 4.77 9.12
N THR A 81 -9.49 5.33 9.20
CA THR A 81 -8.24 4.70 8.77
C THR A 81 -7.03 5.46 9.33
N VAL A 82 -5.82 5.00 9.03
CA VAL A 82 -4.61 5.75 9.33
C VAL A 82 -4.55 7.04 8.51
N ALA A 83 -4.15 8.15 9.10
CA ALA A 83 -4.09 9.45 8.44
C ALA A 83 -3.22 9.47 7.17
N MET A 84 -2.29 8.52 7.05
CA MET A 84 -1.39 8.40 5.90
C MET A 84 -2.11 8.13 4.58
N CYS A 85 -3.32 7.56 4.60
CA CYS A 85 -4.15 7.43 3.41
C CYS A 85 -4.50 8.82 2.81
N GLY A 86 -4.95 9.75 3.66
CA GLY A 86 -5.22 11.13 3.25
C GLY A 86 -3.95 11.89 2.84
N TYR A 87 -2.86 11.72 3.60
CA TYR A 87 -1.58 12.35 3.27
C TYR A 87 -1.04 11.90 1.91
N ALA A 88 -1.13 10.62 1.57
CA ALA A 88 -0.70 10.12 0.26
C ALA A 88 -1.48 10.78 -0.89
N VAL A 89 -2.78 11.01 -0.69
CA VAL A 89 -3.62 11.73 -1.68
C VAL A 89 -3.17 13.19 -1.81
N TRP A 90 -2.94 13.88 -0.70
CA TRP A 90 -2.43 15.26 -0.71
C TRP A 90 -1.06 15.39 -1.37
N GLN A 91 -0.18 14.43 -1.15
CA GLN A 91 1.14 14.42 -1.80
C GLN A 91 1.05 14.33 -3.32
N CYS A 92 -0.04 13.79 -3.88
CA CYS A 92 -0.33 13.83 -5.31
C CYS A 92 -0.95 15.17 -5.78
N GLY A 93 -1.24 16.10 -4.87
CA GLY A 93 -1.99 17.34 -5.18
C GLY A 93 -3.49 17.10 -5.37
N ALA A 94 -3.99 15.92 -5.03
CA ALA A 94 -5.39 15.53 -5.15
C ALA A 94 -6.17 15.78 -3.85
N VAL A 95 -7.50 15.65 -3.91
CA VAL A 95 -8.40 15.89 -2.79
C VAL A 95 -8.88 14.55 -2.21
N PRO A 96 -8.62 14.25 -0.92
CA PRO A 96 -9.21 13.08 -0.28
C PRO A 96 -10.71 13.32 0.00
N VAL A 97 -11.55 12.41 -0.46
CA VAL A 97 -12.99 12.38 -0.20
C VAL A 97 -13.29 11.24 0.76
N TYR A 98 -13.81 11.57 1.93
CA TYR A 98 -14.04 10.59 2.98
C TYR A 98 -15.40 9.91 2.80
N ALA A 99 -15.41 8.59 2.61
CA ALA A 99 -16.59 7.76 2.67
C ALA A 99 -16.78 7.18 4.08
N ASP A 100 -18.01 7.09 4.52
CA ASP A 100 -18.34 6.52 5.83
C ASP A 100 -18.01 5.03 5.88
N VAL A 101 -18.01 4.48 7.09
CA VAL A 101 -17.72 3.07 7.35
C VAL A 101 -18.96 2.36 7.91
N LYS A 102 -19.06 1.07 7.66
CA LYS A 102 -20.12 0.23 8.25
C LYS A 102 -19.94 0.14 9.76
N LYS A 103 -21.05 0.26 10.51
CA LYS A 103 -21.05 0.29 11.99
C LYS A 103 -20.57 -1.02 12.64
N ASP A 104 -20.75 -2.13 11.97
CA ASP A 104 -20.43 -3.48 12.46
C ASP A 104 -18.99 -3.91 12.15
N THR A 105 -18.44 -3.46 11.04
CA THR A 105 -17.12 -3.90 10.57
C THR A 105 -16.06 -2.81 10.59
N PHE A 106 -16.45 -1.54 10.65
CA PHE A 106 -15.58 -0.36 10.50
C PHE A 106 -14.84 -0.30 9.15
N LEU A 107 -15.27 -1.10 8.19
CA LEU A 107 -14.75 -1.06 6.81
C LEU A 107 -15.54 -0.06 5.99
N ILE A 108 -14.90 0.47 4.95
CA ILE A 108 -15.52 1.44 4.03
C ILE A 108 -16.89 0.92 3.53
N ASP A 109 -17.92 1.77 3.56
CA ASP A 109 -19.26 1.42 3.10
C ASP A 109 -19.39 1.64 1.59
N PRO A 110 -19.64 0.57 0.79
CA PRO A 110 -19.85 0.70 -0.65
C PRO A 110 -21.04 1.62 -1.02
N GLU A 111 -22.08 1.69 -0.18
CA GLU A 111 -23.20 2.58 -0.46
C GLU A 111 -22.83 4.06 -0.28
N ASP A 112 -21.94 4.36 0.66
CA ASP A 112 -21.46 5.73 0.79
C ASP A 112 -20.42 6.10 -0.27
N ILE A 113 -19.61 5.14 -0.71
CA ILE A 113 -18.75 5.32 -1.90
C ILE A 113 -19.58 5.80 -3.10
N LYS A 114 -20.71 5.14 -3.40
CA LYS A 114 -21.60 5.50 -4.53
C LYS A 114 -22.08 6.94 -4.44
N LYS A 115 -22.40 7.43 -3.23
CA LYS A 115 -22.86 8.81 -3.00
C LYS A 115 -21.75 9.85 -3.16
N LYS A 116 -20.48 9.45 -2.95
CA LYS A 116 -19.33 10.34 -2.96
C LYS A 116 -18.65 10.45 -4.34
N ILE A 117 -19.01 9.58 -5.29
CA ILE A 117 -18.44 9.63 -6.62
C ILE A 117 -18.86 10.91 -7.35
N THR A 118 -17.88 11.58 -7.92
CA THR A 118 -18.05 12.74 -8.79
C THR A 118 -17.33 12.53 -10.12
N LYS A 119 -17.44 13.47 -11.05
CA LYS A 119 -16.67 13.47 -12.30
C LYS A 119 -15.16 13.62 -12.09
N LYS A 120 -14.73 14.03 -10.89
CA LYS A 120 -13.32 14.18 -10.49
C LYS A 120 -12.76 12.94 -9.79
N THR A 121 -13.61 12.00 -9.42
CA THR A 121 -13.19 10.79 -8.73
C THR A 121 -12.29 9.96 -9.65
N LYS A 122 -11.03 9.83 -9.28
CA LYS A 122 -10.01 9.11 -10.05
C LYS A 122 -9.70 7.74 -9.49
N ALA A 123 -9.81 7.57 -8.17
CA ALA A 123 -9.50 6.31 -7.50
C ALA A 123 -10.32 6.11 -6.22
N ILE A 124 -10.44 4.87 -5.81
CA ILE A 124 -10.98 4.46 -4.51
C ILE A 124 -9.87 3.70 -3.79
N MET A 125 -9.46 4.19 -2.63
CA MET A 125 -8.50 3.53 -1.75
C MET A 125 -9.26 2.78 -0.66
N VAL A 126 -9.12 1.48 -0.61
CA VAL A 126 -9.72 0.65 0.45
C VAL A 126 -8.68 0.27 1.50
N VAL A 127 -9.12 0.08 2.73
CA VAL A 127 -8.25 -0.39 3.82
C VAL A 127 -8.90 -1.60 4.49
N HIS A 128 -8.21 -2.71 4.46
CA HIS A 128 -8.60 -3.94 5.16
C HIS A 128 -8.24 -3.81 6.65
N LEU A 129 -9.04 -3.02 7.37
CA LEU A 129 -8.73 -2.59 8.72
C LEU A 129 -8.61 -3.80 9.65
N TYR A 130 -7.52 -3.85 10.42
CA TYR A 130 -7.17 -4.98 11.30
C TYR A 130 -7.13 -6.36 10.62
N GLY A 131 -6.96 -6.39 9.29
CA GLY A 131 -6.93 -7.63 8.52
C GLY A 131 -8.30 -8.15 8.09
N LEU A 132 -9.40 -7.45 8.44
CA LEU A 132 -10.72 -7.78 7.93
C LEU A 132 -10.86 -7.28 6.49
N MET A 133 -11.26 -8.17 5.58
CA MET A 133 -11.37 -7.85 4.15
C MET A 133 -12.60 -6.98 3.86
N CYS A 134 -12.40 -5.88 3.13
CA CYS A 134 -13.49 -5.12 2.53
C CYS A 134 -14.26 -5.96 1.50
N ASP A 135 -15.52 -5.65 1.27
CA ASP A 135 -16.31 -6.24 0.19
C ASP A 135 -15.78 -5.75 -1.17
N MET A 136 -14.71 -6.40 -1.62
CA MET A 136 -14.06 -6.06 -2.89
C MET A 136 -14.96 -6.32 -4.09
N THR A 137 -15.95 -7.22 -3.98
CA THR A 137 -16.89 -7.48 -5.06
C THR A 137 -17.75 -6.25 -5.33
N GLU A 138 -18.30 -5.66 -4.29
CA GLU A 138 -19.12 -4.44 -4.43
C GLU A 138 -18.26 -3.23 -4.79
N VAL A 139 -17.09 -3.05 -4.16
CA VAL A 139 -16.18 -1.95 -4.50
C VAL A 139 -15.75 -2.02 -5.97
N MET A 140 -15.39 -3.20 -6.47
CA MET A 140 -14.99 -3.37 -7.88
C MET A 140 -16.12 -3.17 -8.87
N LYS A 141 -17.37 -3.50 -8.51
CA LYS A 141 -18.54 -3.17 -9.34
C LYS A 141 -18.73 -1.64 -9.47
N ILE A 142 -18.46 -0.91 -8.39
CA ILE A 142 -18.54 0.56 -8.39
C ILE A 142 -17.42 1.15 -9.25
N ALA A 143 -16.19 0.69 -9.07
CA ALA A 143 -15.01 1.22 -9.75
C ALA A 143 -14.99 0.95 -11.28
N LYS A 144 -15.79 0.00 -11.77
CA LYS A 144 -15.91 -0.33 -13.21
C LYS A 144 -16.96 0.50 -13.97
N LYS A 145 -17.76 1.27 -13.28
CA LYS A 145 -18.76 2.17 -13.87
C LYS A 145 -18.19 3.53 -14.19
#